data_493e3dc9caef1dc274a51cefb144e3cf
#
_entry.id   493e3dc9caef1dc274a51cefb144e3cf
#
_cell.length_a   1.000
_cell.length_b   1.000
_cell.length_c   1.000
_cell.angle_alpha   90.00
_cell.angle_beta   90.00
_cell.angle_gamma   90.00
#
_symmetry.space_group_name_H-M   'P 1'
#
loop_
_entity.id
_entity.type
_entity.pdbx_description
1 polymer ?
#
loop_
_entity_poly.entity_id
_entity_poly.type
_entity_poly.pdbx_seq_one_letter_code
_entity_poly.pdbx_strand_id
1 'polypeptide(L)'
;MKILVVNAGSSSLKYQLFDMDERRVLAKGLCEKIGLSGAVTHKRPGKATYSADYPMPTHDEAIALVLRLLTDPEWGVIDSVDEITAVGHRFAHGGKFTSSRMLGEEEMKYLESIVPINPLHGP
;
A
#
# COMPACT_ATOMS: atom_id res chain seq x y z
N MET A 1 -14.47 -1.92 -5.12
CA MET A 1 -13.45 -0.84 -5.21
C MET A 1 -12.28 -1.17 -4.30
N LYS A 2 -11.10 -1.19 -4.85
CA LYS A 2 -9.90 -1.51 -4.07
C LYS A 2 -9.02 -0.27 -3.98
N ILE A 3 -8.58 0.05 -2.78
CA ILE A 3 -7.79 1.25 -2.53
C ILE A 3 -6.51 0.87 -1.81
N LEU A 4 -5.41 1.35 -2.35
CA LEU A 4 -4.10 1.16 -1.74
C LEU A 4 -3.75 2.43 -0.96
N VAL A 5 -3.48 2.27 0.32
CA VAL A 5 -3.08 3.39 1.18
C VAL A 5 -1.61 3.21 1.54
N VAL A 6 -0.84 4.25 1.33
CA VAL A 6 0.60 4.22 1.53
C VAL A 6 0.99 5.33 2.51
N ASN A 7 1.68 4.95 3.57
CA ASN A 7 2.24 5.89 4.55
C ASN A 7 3.75 5.88 4.41
N ALA A 8 4.32 7.00 4.01
CA ALA A 8 5.75 7.10 3.79
C ALA A 8 6.43 7.80 4.96
N GLY A 9 7.44 7.17 5.52
CA GLY A 9 8.35 7.78 6.47
C GLY A 9 9.68 8.07 5.80
N SER A 10 10.64 8.56 6.57
CA SER A 10 11.94 8.92 5.98
C SER A 10 12.67 7.71 5.42
N SER A 11 12.56 6.56 6.08
CA SER A 11 13.22 5.33 5.63
C SER A 11 12.29 4.14 5.66
N SER A 12 10.99 4.38 5.59
CA SER A 12 10.01 3.31 5.66
C SER A 12 8.81 3.63 4.80
N LEU A 13 8.03 2.59 4.53
CA LEU A 13 6.80 2.74 3.78
C LEU A 13 5.86 1.64 4.24
N LYS A 14 4.73 2.04 4.81
CA LYS A 14 3.68 1.14 5.21
C LYS A 14 2.59 1.14 4.17
N TYR A 15 1.99 -0.01 3.92
CA TYR A 15 0.90 -0.05 2.96
C TYR A 15 -0.22 -0.97 3.44
N GLN A 16 -1.43 -0.66 2.97
CA GLN A 16 -2.59 -1.50 3.16
C GLN A 16 -3.43 -1.44 1.89
N LEU A 17 -3.89 -2.59 1.45
CA LEU A 17 -4.84 -2.65 0.34
C LEU A 17 -6.20 -3.02 0.90
N PHE A 18 -7.17 -2.17 0.66
CA PHE A 18 -8.54 -2.32 1.15
C PHE A 18 -9.48 -2.73 0.03
N ASP A 19 -10.38 -3.64 0.37
CA ASP A 19 -11.55 -3.89 -0.46
C ASP A 19 -12.70 -3.15 0.17
N MET A 20 -13.11 -2.07 -0.46
CA MET A 20 -14.13 -1.21 0.13
C MET A 20 -15.54 -1.76 -0.02
N ASP A 21 -15.75 -2.64 -0.98
CA ASP A 21 -17.04 -3.29 -1.10
C ASP A 21 -17.30 -4.23 0.06
N GLU A 22 -16.26 -4.93 0.51
CA GLU A 22 -16.36 -5.82 1.66
C GLU A 22 -15.88 -5.17 2.95
N ARG A 23 -15.30 -3.99 2.85
CA ARG A 23 -14.81 -3.22 4.00
C ARG A 23 -13.79 -4.00 4.82
N ARG A 24 -12.81 -4.57 4.14
CA ARG A 24 -11.77 -5.34 4.82
C ARG A 24 -10.42 -5.09 4.17
N VAL A 25 -9.37 -5.40 4.95
CA VAL A 25 -8.00 -5.32 4.47
C VAL A 25 -7.68 -6.60 3.73
N LEU A 26 -7.22 -6.48 2.50
CA LEU A 26 -6.80 -7.64 1.72
C LEU A 26 -5.36 -7.98 1.98
N ALA A 27 -4.51 -6.99 2.18
CA ALA A 27 -3.10 -7.19 2.44
C ALA A 27 -2.54 -5.94 3.10
N LYS A 28 -1.46 -6.12 3.85
CA LYS A 28 -0.75 -4.99 4.45
C LYS A 28 0.71 -5.36 4.58
N GLY A 29 1.55 -4.35 4.71
CA GLY A 29 2.95 -4.64 4.88
C GLY A 29 3.75 -3.41 5.22
N LEU A 30 5.06 -3.64 5.34
CA LEU A 30 6.00 -2.62 5.76
C LEU A 30 7.30 -2.83 5.01
N CYS A 31 7.77 -1.76 4.39
CA CYS A 31 9.12 -1.70 3.84
C CYS A 31 9.94 -0.86 4.80
N GLU A 32 11.09 -1.39 5.23
CA GLU A 32 11.93 -0.74 6.22
C GLU A 32 13.33 -0.57 5.70
N LYS A 33 14.08 0.34 6.32
CA LYS A 33 15.48 0.56 5.98
C LYS A 33 15.65 0.91 4.52
N ILE A 34 14.73 1.69 4.00
CA ILE A 34 14.81 2.20 2.62
C ILE A 34 16.01 3.14 2.55
N GLY A 35 16.82 2.96 1.54
CA GLY A 35 18.07 3.70 1.41
C GLY A 35 19.24 3.05 2.15
N LEU A 36 18.97 1.96 2.85
CA LEU A 36 19.98 1.20 3.59
C LEU A 36 19.95 -0.23 3.09
N SER A 37 19.85 -1.21 4.00
CA SER A 37 19.85 -2.60 3.60
C SER A 37 18.54 -3.06 2.96
N GLY A 38 17.43 -2.46 3.36
CA GLY A 38 16.13 -2.81 2.82
C GLY A 38 15.56 -4.10 3.38
N ALA A 39 14.31 -4.04 3.84
CA ALA A 39 13.61 -5.23 4.31
C ALA A 39 12.13 -5.04 4.08
N VAL A 40 11.42 -6.13 3.79
CA VAL A 40 9.99 -6.06 3.54
C VAL A 40 9.28 -7.16 4.32
N THR A 41 8.12 -6.82 4.85
CA THR A 41 7.20 -7.77 5.47
C THR A 41 5.83 -7.57 4.84
N HIS A 42 5.24 -8.67 4.38
CA HIS A 42 3.97 -8.62 3.65
C HIS A 42 3.02 -9.63 4.27
N LYS A 43 1.83 -9.18 4.65
CA LYS A 43 0.87 -9.99 5.37
C LYS A 43 -0.48 -10.00 4.68
N ARG A 44 -1.14 -11.15 4.74
CA ARG A 44 -2.48 -11.33 4.25
C ARG A 44 -3.28 -12.06 5.32
N PRO A 45 -4.54 -11.67 5.56
CA PRO A 45 -5.34 -12.35 6.59
C PRO A 45 -5.43 -13.85 6.33
N GLY A 46 -5.17 -14.62 7.38
CA GLY A 46 -5.31 -16.07 7.29
C GLY A 46 -4.23 -16.79 6.51
N LYS A 47 -3.17 -16.09 6.11
CA LYS A 47 -2.12 -16.70 5.29
C LYS A 47 -0.75 -16.39 5.88
N ALA A 48 0.25 -17.10 5.38
CA ALA A 48 1.60 -16.97 5.89
C ALA A 48 2.15 -15.56 5.56
N THR A 49 3.00 -15.08 6.45
CA THR A 49 3.68 -13.81 6.28
C THR A 49 4.92 -14.01 5.41
N TYR A 50 5.10 -13.11 4.45
CA TYR A 50 6.31 -13.08 3.64
C TYR A 50 7.25 -12.04 4.23
N SER A 51 8.50 -12.40 4.45
CA SER A 51 9.53 -11.48 4.93
C SER A 51 10.81 -11.75 4.19
N ALA A 52 11.49 -10.69 3.78
CA ALA A 52 12.75 -10.84 3.06
C ALA A 52 13.55 -9.55 3.14
N ASP A 53 14.86 -9.69 2.97
CA ASP A 53 15.72 -8.55 2.70
C ASP A 53 15.59 -8.23 1.23
N TYR A 54 15.47 -6.96 0.91
CA TYR A 54 15.29 -6.53 -0.47
C TYR A 54 15.81 -5.12 -0.63
N PRO A 55 16.81 -4.91 -1.47
CA PRO A 55 17.38 -3.58 -1.62
C PRO A 55 16.36 -2.59 -2.16
N MET A 56 16.18 -1.51 -1.46
CA MET A 56 15.27 -0.44 -1.86
C MET A 56 16.02 0.87 -1.71
N PRO A 57 16.76 1.29 -2.73
CA PRO A 57 17.53 2.54 -2.64
C PRO A 57 16.66 3.75 -2.37
N THR A 58 15.44 3.78 -2.92
CA THR A 58 14.52 4.87 -2.72
C THR A 58 13.12 4.32 -2.48
N HIS A 59 12.20 5.23 -2.15
CA HIS A 59 10.79 4.86 -1.98
C HIS A 59 10.17 4.37 -3.28
N ASP A 60 10.71 4.77 -4.42
CA ASP A 60 10.19 4.29 -5.70
C ASP A 60 10.35 2.79 -5.83
N GLU A 61 11.49 2.25 -5.43
CA GLU A 61 11.69 0.80 -5.46
C GLU A 61 10.79 0.11 -4.46
N ALA A 62 10.53 0.75 -3.32
CA ALA A 62 9.64 0.17 -2.34
C ALA A 62 8.23 0.04 -2.90
N ILE A 63 7.74 1.08 -3.56
CA ILE A 63 6.41 1.03 -4.15
C ILE A 63 6.34 -0.01 -5.25
N ALA A 64 7.37 -0.10 -6.09
CA ALA A 64 7.40 -1.11 -7.13
C ALA A 64 7.32 -2.52 -6.55
N LEU A 65 8.05 -2.75 -5.46
CA LEU A 65 8.01 -4.04 -4.78
C LEU A 65 6.63 -4.33 -4.22
N VAL A 66 6.00 -3.34 -3.61
CA VAL A 66 4.65 -3.51 -3.06
C VAL A 66 3.68 -3.94 -4.16
N LEU A 67 3.73 -3.29 -5.31
CA LEU A 67 2.83 -3.64 -6.41
C LEU A 67 3.11 -5.04 -6.92
N ARG A 68 4.38 -5.44 -6.97
CA ARG A 68 4.73 -6.80 -7.37
C ARG A 68 4.21 -7.83 -6.38
N LEU A 69 4.34 -7.56 -5.09
CA LEU A 69 3.85 -8.49 -4.07
C LEU A 69 2.34 -8.61 -4.13
N LEU A 70 1.64 -7.51 -4.33
CA LEU A 70 0.17 -7.55 -4.38
C LEU A 70 -0.35 -8.35 -5.55
N THR A 71 0.41 -8.43 -6.64
CA THR A 71 0.00 -9.15 -7.85
C THR A 71 0.76 -10.45 -8.04
N ASP A 72 1.56 -10.86 -7.08
CA ASP A 72 2.36 -12.08 -7.16
C ASP A 72 1.44 -13.30 -7.15
N PRO A 73 1.71 -14.32 -7.99
CA PRO A 73 0.86 -15.52 -7.99
C PRO A 73 0.79 -16.24 -6.66
N GLU A 74 1.83 -16.14 -5.85
CA GLU A 74 1.87 -16.84 -4.56
C GLU A 74 1.49 -15.94 -3.41
N TRP A 75 1.98 -14.69 -3.39
CA TRP A 75 1.83 -13.79 -2.24
C TRP A 75 0.78 -12.72 -2.46
N GLY A 76 0.24 -12.62 -3.66
CA GLY A 76 -0.66 -11.55 -4.00
C GLY A 76 -2.10 -11.80 -3.61
N VAL A 77 -2.90 -10.76 -3.75
CA VAL A 77 -4.33 -10.80 -3.45
C VAL A 77 -5.15 -10.27 -4.61
N ILE A 78 -4.48 -9.75 -5.65
CA ILE A 78 -5.15 -9.28 -6.87
C ILE A 78 -4.39 -9.83 -8.06
N ASP A 79 -5.06 -9.88 -9.20
CA ASP A 79 -4.46 -10.40 -10.43
C ASP A 79 -3.69 -9.34 -11.18
N SER A 80 -4.07 -8.09 -11.04
CA SER A 80 -3.49 -7.01 -11.81
C SER A 80 -3.59 -5.72 -11.02
N VAL A 81 -2.61 -4.82 -11.23
CA VAL A 81 -2.68 -3.48 -10.62
C VAL A 81 -3.90 -2.71 -11.10
N ASP A 82 -4.49 -3.12 -12.22
CA ASP A 82 -5.70 -2.48 -12.71
C ASP A 82 -6.85 -2.59 -11.72
N GLU A 83 -6.80 -3.55 -10.82
CA GLU A 83 -7.85 -3.71 -9.81
C GLU A 83 -7.78 -2.63 -8.75
N ILE A 84 -6.65 -1.93 -8.61
CA ILE A 84 -6.52 -0.85 -7.65
C ILE A 84 -7.16 0.39 -8.27
N THR A 85 -8.24 0.85 -7.63
CA THR A 85 -9.02 1.95 -8.16
C THR A 85 -8.42 3.30 -7.81
N ALA A 86 -7.81 3.39 -6.64
CA ALA A 86 -7.22 4.65 -6.17
C ALA A 86 -6.07 4.36 -5.23
N VAL A 87 -5.14 5.30 -5.14
CA VAL A 87 -4.01 5.22 -4.23
C VAL A 87 -3.99 6.48 -3.38
N GLY A 88 -3.99 6.29 -2.06
CA GLY A 88 -3.88 7.39 -1.12
C GLY A 88 -2.50 7.42 -0.50
N HIS A 89 -1.93 8.59 -0.41
CA HIS A 89 -0.60 8.78 0.17
C HIS A 89 -0.68 9.60 1.44
N ARG A 90 0.14 9.24 2.42
CA ARG A 90 0.28 9.99 3.65
C ARG A 90 1.75 10.09 3.98
N PHE A 91 2.09 11.18 4.66
CA PHE A 91 3.43 11.31 5.23
C PHE A 91 3.35 11.08 6.71
N ALA A 92 4.44 10.66 7.29
CA ALA A 92 4.47 10.24 8.68
C ALA A 92 4.04 11.35 9.63
N HIS A 93 4.23 12.59 9.24
CA HIS A 93 3.81 13.72 10.06
C HIS A 93 3.11 14.73 9.19
N GLY A 94 2.24 15.52 9.78
CA GLY A 94 1.51 16.52 9.04
C GLY A 94 0.37 15.98 8.21
N GLY A 95 0.07 14.71 8.34
CA GLY A 95 -1.03 14.13 7.60
C GLY A 95 -2.37 14.54 8.16
N LYS A 96 -3.36 14.56 7.28
CA LYS A 96 -4.73 14.89 7.68
C LYS A 96 -5.39 13.76 8.43
N PHE A 97 -4.98 12.55 8.19
CA PHE A 97 -5.60 11.42 8.83
C PHE A 97 -4.98 11.17 10.18
N THR A 98 -5.81 10.80 11.14
CA THR A 98 -5.30 10.18 12.34
C THR A 98 -5.16 8.71 12.02
N SER A 99 -4.02 8.16 12.37
CA SER A 99 -3.67 6.82 11.93
C SER A 99 -4.59 5.74 12.49
N SER A 100 -5.29 6.02 13.57
CA SER A 100 -6.09 5.00 14.23
C SER A 100 -7.45 4.80 13.58
N ARG A 101 -7.83 5.63 12.62
CA ARG A 101 -9.16 5.55 12.05
C ARG A 101 -9.22 4.54 10.94
N MET A 102 -10.31 3.81 10.91
CA MET A 102 -10.63 3.01 9.76
C MET A 102 -10.99 3.91 8.59
N LEU A 103 -10.76 3.42 7.38
CA LEU A 103 -11.20 4.13 6.20
C LEU A 103 -12.71 4.11 6.14
N GLY A 104 -13.33 5.26 6.35
CA GLY A 104 -14.76 5.42 6.21
C GLY A 104 -15.08 6.18 4.96
N GLU A 105 -16.33 6.56 4.82
CA GLU A 105 -16.75 7.27 3.62
C GLU A 105 -16.08 8.62 3.45
N GLU A 106 -15.85 9.31 4.55
CA GLU A 106 -15.18 10.60 4.46
C GLU A 106 -13.76 10.46 3.98
N GLU A 107 -13.05 9.47 4.54
CA GLU A 107 -11.69 9.21 4.11
C GLU A 107 -11.65 8.77 2.67
N MET A 108 -12.63 7.97 2.26
CA MET A 108 -12.72 7.55 0.88
C MET A 108 -12.88 8.74 -0.05
N LYS A 109 -13.77 9.67 0.30
CA LYS A 109 -13.99 10.85 -0.52
C LYS A 109 -12.75 11.72 -0.55
N TYR A 110 -12.07 11.84 0.58
CA TYR A 110 -10.84 12.60 0.62
C TYR A 110 -9.79 12.00 -0.31
N LEU A 111 -9.60 10.68 -0.24
CA LEU A 111 -8.63 10.02 -1.09
C LEU A 111 -8.97 10.20 -2.56
N GLU A 112 -10.23 10.06 -2.90
CA GLU A 112 -10.65 10.23 -4.28
C GLU A 112 -10.43 11.65 -4.78
N SER A 113 -10.48 12.63 -3.89
CA SER A 113 -10.30 14.02 -4.29
C SER A 113 -8.84 14.38 -4.51
N ILE A 114 -7.91 13.72 -3.80
CA ILE A 114 -6.49 14.08 -3.89
C ILE A 114 -5.70 13.12 -4.76
N VAL A 115 -6.20 11.91 -4.99
CA VAL A 115 -5.50 10.90 -5.78
C VAL A 115 -6.36 10.58 -6.99
N PRO A 116 -5.94 11.00 -8.17
CA PRO A 116 -6.71 10.68 -9.37
C PRO A 116 -6.84 9.18 -9.51
N ILE A 117 -8.01 8.78 -9.94
CA ILE A 117 -8.24 7.39 -10.22
C ILE A 117 -7.27 6.97 -11.30
N ASN A 118 -6.63 5.83 -11.02
CA ASN A 118 -5.87 5.18 -12.04
C ASN A 118 -4.54 5.82 -12.41
N PRO A 119 -3.81 6.36 -11.48
CA PRO A 119 -2.47 6.80 -11.82
C PRO A 119 -1.53 5.65 -12.13
N LEU A 120 -1.89 4.44 -11.72
CA LEU A 120 -1.02 3.28 -11.88
C LEU A 120 -1.09 2.67 -13.25
N HIS A 121 -2.16 2.91 -13.97
CA HIS A 121 -2.29 2.35 -15.32
C HIS A 121 -1.45 3.09 -16.31
N GLY A 122 -1.09 4.27 -15.98
CA GLY A 122 -0.54 5.13 -16.97
C GLY A 122 -1.57 5.36 -18.05
N PRO A 123 -1.40 6.28 -18.84
CA PRO A 123 -2.33 6.48 -19.95
C PRO A 123 -2.06 5.49 -21.03
#